data_c7a3d8c74ebb7f689366311850b2681b
#
_entry.id   c7a3d8c74ebb7f689366311850b2681b
#
_cell.length_a   1.000
_cell.length_b   1.000
_cell.length_c   1.000
_cell.angle_alpha   90.00
_cell.angle_beta   90.00
_cell.angle_gamma   90.00
#
_symmetry.space_group_name_H-M   'P 1'
#
loop_
_entity.id
_entity.type
_entity.pdbx_description
1 polymer ?
#
loop_
_entity_poly.entity_id
_entity_poly.type
_entity_poly.pdbx_seq_one_letter_code
_entity_poly.pdbx_strand_id
1 'polypeptide(L)'
;MRIFVARERGSAEPRVAATPETVKKIKALADVTVEPGAGTRSGILDDDYAAAGAALGEDANADIVLKVRRPNEAELAGYKAGALLIGMMDPFGNDAALAAMAKARVTAFALDLLPRTTRAQAMDVLSSQSNLAGYRAVIDGAAEYGRALPMMMTAAGTVPAAKVFVMGVGVAGLQAIATARRLGAIVTATDVRPAVKEQVESLGAKFLAVEDEEFKQAETAGGYAKEMSKEYQLKQAALTADHIKKQDVVITTALIPGRPAPRLISLDMVKTMKPGSVLVDLAVERGGNVEGADPGKLAEVNGVKIVGFSNTARLAASASSLYARNLYAFLEILVDRKTKGLAVNWDDDIVKATALTRDGAVVHPSFLPKTAA
;
A
#
# COMPACT_ATOMS: atom_id res chain seq x y z
N MET A 1 -9.35 -28.79 8.89
CA MET A 1 -8.54 -27.85 8.09
C MET A 1 -7.67 -27.03 9.03
N ARG A 2 -6.42 -26.76 8.62
CA ARG A 2 -5.44 -26.03 9.44
C ARG A 2 -4.97 -24.78 8.69
N ILE A 3 -4.91 -23.67 9.43
CA ILE A 3 -4.43 -22.39 8.92
C ILE A 3 -3.17 -21.99 9.69
N PHE A 4 -2.11 -21.69 8.98
CA PHE A 4 -0.83 -21.26 9.54
C PHE A 4 -0.61 -19.76 9.27
N VAL A 5 -0.31 -19.02 10.33
CA VAL A 5 0.08 -17.61 10.27
C VAL A 5 1.59 -17.55 10.39
N ALA A 6 2.25 -17.38 9.26
CA ALA A 6 3.71 -17.36 9.22
C ALA A 6 4.26 -15.99 9.67
N ARG A 7 5.43 -16.02 10.30
CA ARG A 7 6.20 -14.82 10.63
C ARG A 7 6.84 -14.24 9.36
N GLU A 8 6.84 -12.94 9.23
CA GLU A 8 7.55 -12.27 8.14
C GLU A 8 9.07 -12.27 8.38
N ARG A 9 9.83 -12.78 7.40
CA ARG A 9 11.29 -12.93 7.50
C ARG A 9 12.04 -11.63 7.18
N GLY A 10 11.44 -10.74 6.40
CA GLY A 10 12.05 -9.45 6.03
C GLY A 10 12.18 -8.51 7.23
N SER A 11 13.38 -7.95 7.46
CA SER A 11 13.60 -6.98 8.54
C SER A 11 12.75 -5.71 8.40
N ALA A 12 12.40 -5.35 7.18
CA ALA A 12 11.57 -4.18 6.88
C ALA A 12 10.06 -4.43 7.00
N GLU A 13 9.59 -5.69 7.20
CA GLU A 13 8.16 -6.01 7.29
C GLU A 13 7.75 -6.41 8.73
N PRO A 14 7.31 -5.46 9.56
CA PRO A 14 6.90 -5.74 10.95
C PRO A 14 5.44 -6.17 11.09
N ARG A 15 4.63 -6.09 10.03
CA ARG A 15 3.21 -6.47 10.06
C ARG A 15 3.06 -7.98 10.19
N VAL A 16 1.88 -8.42 10.60
CA VAL A 16 1.49 -9.83 10.68
C VAL A 16 0.12 -10.04 10.03
N ALA A 17 -0.07 -11.24 9.46
CA ALA A 17 -1.25 -11.58 8.66
C ALA A 17 -2.52 -11.86 9.49
N ALA A 18 -2.41 -12.10 10.78
CA ALA A 18 -3.54 -12.26 11.68
C ALA A 18 -3.29 -11.56 13.02
N THR A 19 -4.37 -11.13 13.67
CA THR A 19 -4.37 -10.59 15.04
C THR A 19 -5.18 -11.51 15.95
N PRO A 20 -5.07 -11.40 17.30
CA PRO A 20 -5.89 -12.16 18.23
C PRO A 20 -7.40 -12.04 17.94
N GLU A 21 -7.86 -10.85 17.51
CA GLU A 21 -9.26 -10.63 17.10
C GLU A 21 -9.64 -11.52 15.91
N THR A 22 -8.82 -11.52 14.85
CA THR A 22 -9.10 -12.33 13.66
C THR A 22 -8.87 -13.81 13.89
N VAL A 23 -7.91 -14.21 14.73
CA VAL A 23 -7.72 -15.60 15.17
C VAL A 23 -8.99 -16.14 15.79
N LYS A 24 -9.64 -15.42 16.71
CA LYS A 24 -10.92 -15.83 17.30
C LYS A 24 -12.00 -16.10 16.24
N LYS A 25 -12.04 -15.29 15.18
CA LYS A 25 -12.99 -15.48 14.06
C LYS A 25 -12.60 -16.68 13.20
N ILE A 26 -11.32 -16.82 12.86
CA ILE A 26 -10.79 -17.92 12.04
C ILE A 26 -10.97 -19.28 12.74
N LYS A 27 -10.87 -19.33 14.06
CA LYS A 27 -11.11 -20.54 14.87
C LYS A 27 -12.51 -21.14 14.66
N ALA A 28 -13.50 -20.35 14.27
CA ALA A 28 -14.80 -20.86 13.88
C ALA A 28 -14.77 -21.66 12.56
N LEU A 29 -13.77 -21.41 11.71
CA LEU A 29 -13.59 -22.01 10.38
C LEU A 29 -12.58 -23.17 10.40
N ALA A 30 -11.49 -23.04 11.16
CA ALA A 30 -10.34 -23.95 11.12
C ALA A 30 -9.52 -23.91 12.41
N ASP A 31 -8.61 -24.88 12.58
CA ASP A 31 -7.55 -24.79 13.58
C ASP A 31 -6.48 -23.80 13.12
N VAL A 32 -6.00 -22.96 14.05
CA VAL A 32 -5.04 -21.90 13.77
C VAL A 32 -3.74 -22.17 14.51
N THR A 33 -2.65 -22.18 13.78
CA THR A 33 -1.29 -22.18 14.32
C THR A 33 -0.62 -20.85 13.95
N VAL A 34 -0.02 -20.19 14.93
CA VAL A 34 0.74 -18.94 14.73
C VAL A 34 2.21 -19.23 15.00
N GLU A 35 3.07 -18.83 14.09
CA GLU A 35 4.52 -18.96 14.26
C GLU A 35 5.00 -18.08 15.42
N PRO A 36 5.80 -18.61 16.38
CA PRO A 36 6.29 -17.83 17.51
C PRO A 36 6.99 -16.53 17.08
N GLY A 37 6.64 -15.45 17.75
CA GLY A 37 7.15 -14.12 17.46
C GLY A 37 6.58 -13.45 16.20
N ALA A 38 5.57 -14.03 15.53
CA ALA A 38 4.97 -13.46 14.31
C ALA A 38 4.41 -12.06 14.53
N GLY A 39 3.75 -11.81 15.67
CA GLY A 39 3.13 -10.53 16.00
C GLY A 39 4.01 -9.54 16.74
N THR A 40 5.18 -9.95 17.24
CA THR A 40 5.99 -9.17 18.19
C THR A 40 6.31 -7.76 17.68
N ARG A 41 6.68 -7.64 16.41
CA ARG A 41 7.00 -6.33 15.80
C ARG A 41 5.79 -5.44 15.54
N SER A 42 4.58 -6.01 15.66
CA SER A 42 3.29 -5.29 15.65
C SER A 42 2.74 -5.02 17.05
N GLY A 43 3.51 -5.34 18.10
CA GLY A 43 3.09 -5.17 19.49
C GLY A 43 2.12 -6.25 19.99
N ILE A 44 2.08 -7.41 19.34
CA ILE A 44 1.23 -8.55 19.70
C ILE A 44 2.14 -9.68 20.20
N LEU A 45 1.93 -10.14 21.42
CA LEU A 45 2.72 -11.19 22.02
C LEU A 45 2.15 -12.59 21.70
N ASP A 46 2.98 -13.60 21.84
CA ASP A 46 2.58 -15.00 21.63
C ASP A 46 1.45 -15.43 22.57
N ASP A 47 1.49 -14.97 23.83
CA ASP A 47 0.44 -15.22 24.82
C ASP A 47 -0.94 -14.65 24.39
N ASP A 48 -0.97 -13.53 23.68
CA ASP A 48 -2.20 -12.95 23.14
C ASP A 48 -2.85 -13.87 22.09
N TYR A 49 -2.02 -14.51 21.26
CA TYR A 49 -2.49 -15.50 20.29
C TYR A 49 -2.96 -16.79 20.95
N ALA A 50 -2.23 -17.28 21.97
CA ALA A 50 -2.64 -18.44 22.76
C ALA A 50 -3.98 -18.19 23.48
N ALA A 51 -4.15 -17.02 24.09
CA ALA A 51 -5.41 -16.59 24.72
C ALA A 51 -6.56 -16.45 23.71
N ALA A 52 -6.26 -16.16 22.43
CA ALA A 52 -7.24 -16.17 21.35
C ALA A 52 -7.58 -17.59 20.84
N GLY A 53 -6.89 -18.62 21.32
CA GLY A 53 -7.11 -20.02 20.99
C GLY A 53 -6.26 -20.56 19.84
N ALA A 54 -5.21 -19.85 19.42
CA ALA A 54 -4.24 -20.38 18.47
C ALA A 54 -3.25 -21.35 19.16
N ALA A 55 -2.78 -22.35 18.44
CA ALA A 55 -1.56 -23.06 18.79
C ALA A 55 -0.34 -22.21 18.41
N LEU A 56 0.76 -22.34 19.16
CA LEU A 56 2.03 -21.71 18.81
C LEU A 56 2.97 -22.77 18.25
N GLY A 57 3.59 -22.49 17.11
CA GLY A 57 4.50 -23.43 16.46
C GLY A 57 4.66 -23.21 14.97
N GLU A 58 5.34 -24.13 14.31
CA GLU A 58 5.39 -24.26 12.87
C GLU A 58 4.34 -25.29 12.40
N ASP A 59 3.76 -25.07 11.22
CA ASP A 59 2.83 -26.05 10.64
C ASP A 59 3.11 -26.26 9.14
N ALA A 60 4.07 -27.14 8.86
CA ALA A 60 4.43 -27.55 7.51
C ALA A 60 3.29 -28.28 6.76
N ASN A 61 2.24 -28.71 7.48
CA ASN A 61 1.09 -29.42 6.89
C ASN A 61 -0.18 -28.56 6.85
N ALA A 62 -0.06 -27.24 7.01
CA ALA A 62 -1.19 -26.33 6.91
C ALA A 62 -1.86 -26.40 5.54
N ASP A 63 -3.17 -26.33 5.54
CA ASP A 63 -3.97 -26.27 4.30
C ASP A 63 -4.00 -24.86 3.73
N ILE A 64 -3.88 -23.85 4.59
CA ILE A 64 -3.80 -22.42 4.22
C ILE A 64 -2.65 -21.78 4.98
N VAL A 65 -1.83 -21.00 4.28
CA VAL A 65 -0.76 -20.17 4.84
C VAL A 65 -1.10 -18.70 4.63
N LEU A 66 -1.14 -17.93 5.69
CA LEU A 66 -1.38 -16.49 5.67
C LEU A 66 -0.07 -15.73 5.84
N LYS A 67 0.20 -14.80 4.92
CA LYS A 67 1.38 -13.93 4.93
C LYS A 67 1.01 -12.49 4.60
N VAL A 68 1.88 -11.56 4.97
CA VAL A 68 1.80 -10.18 4.52
C VAL A 68 2.47 -10.03 3.16
N ARG A 69 3.70 -10.55 3.02
CA ARG A 69 4.50 -10.52 1.78
C ARG A 69 4.66 -11.91 1.23
N ARG A 70 4.96 -12.01 -0.08
CA ARG A 70 5.28 -13.29 -0.69
C ARG A 70 6.46 -13.97 0.05
N PRO A 71 6.42 -15.29 0.17
CA PRO A 71 7.52 -16.04 0.76
C PRO A 71 8.74 -16.09 -0.18
N ASN A 72 9.91 -16.32 0.40
CA ASN A 72 11.10 -16.69 -0.34
C ASN A 72 11.13 -18.21 -0.61
N GLU A 73 12.13 -18.68 -1.36
CA GLU A 73 12.24 -20.10 -1.74
C GLU A 73 12.41 -21.04 -0.53
N ALA A 74 13.13 -20.61 0.51
CA ALA A 74 13.32 -21.40 1.73
C ALA A 74 12.00 -21.57 2.51
N GLU A 75 11.19 -20.54 2.56
CA GLU A 75 9.85 -20.59 3.17
C GLU A 75 8.92 -21.51 2.35
N LEU A 76 8.96 -21.40 1.00
CA LEU A 76 8.16 -22.24 0.11
C LEU A 76 8.47 -23.73 0.27
N ALA A 77 9.73 -24.09 0.50
CA ALA A 77 10.13 -25.48 0.74
C ALA A 77 9.52 -26.09 2.01
N GLY A 78 9.11 -25.26 2.98
CA GLY A 78 8.45 -25.67 4.20
C GLY A 78 6.93 -25.81 4.10
N TYR A 79 6.31 -25.45 2.97
CA TYR A 79 4.86 -25.50 2.82
C TYR A 79 4.41 -26.78 2.12
N LYS A 80 3.24 -27.28 2.53
CA LYS A 80 2.61 -28.45 1.93
C LYS A 80 2.25 -28.19 0.46
N ALA A 81 2.56 -29.15 -0.41
CA ALA A 81 2.07 -29.10 -1.79
C ALA A 81 0.54 -29.05 -1.83
N GLY A 82 -0.03 -28.15 -2.60
CA GLY A 82 -1.47 -27.89 -2.67
C GLY A 82 -1.99 -26.94 -1.60
N ALA A 83 -1.16 -26.45 -0.66
CA ALA A 83 -1.58 -25.45 0.30
C ALA A 83 -1.98 -24.15 -0.40
N LEU A 84 -3.02 -23.48 0.11
CA LEU A 84 -3.36 -22.13 -0.31
C LEU A 84 -2.43 -21.13 0.38
N LEU A 85 -1.77 -20.28 -0.39
CA LEU A 85 -0.90 -19.23 0.10
C LEU A 85 -1.57 -17.88 -0.18
N ILE A 86 -1.90 -17.12 0.84
CA ILE A 86 -2.69 -15.89 0.73
C ILE A 86 -1.90 -14.71 1.27
N GLY A 87 -1.75 -13.65 0.47
CA GLY A 87 -1.06 -12.43 0.88
C GLY A 87 -0.90 -11.44 -0.26
N MET A 88 -0.08 -10.41 -0.05
CA MET A 88 0.40 -9.52 -1.11
C MET A 88 1.59 -10.18 -1.80
N MET A 89 1.45 -10.56 -3.04
CA MET A 89 2.45 -11.34 -3.78
C MET A 89 3.35 -10.48 -4.67
N ASP A 90 2.91 -9.24 -4.95
CA ASP A 90 3.65 -8.33 -5.80
C ASP A 90 4.14 -8.99 -7.11
N PRO A 91 3.22 -9.45 -7.97
CA PRO A 91 3.57 -10.33 -9.08
C PRO A 91 4.27 -9.62 -10.25
N PHE A 92 4.04 -8.32 -10.44
CA PHE A 92 4.58 -7.58 -11.57
C PHE A 92 6.11 -7.48 -11.54
N GLY A 93 6.77 -7.94 -12.61
CA GLY A 93 8.23 -7.94 -12.72
C GLY A 93 8.92 -8.97 -11.81
N ASN A 94 8.19 -9.95 -11.27
CA ASN A 94 8.69 -10.96 -10.35
C ASN A 94 8.45 -12.39 -10.87
N ASP A 95 8.68 -12.63 -12.16
CA ASP A 95 8.41 -13.91 -12.85
C ASP A 95 9.12 -15.09 -12.17
N ALA A 96 10.35 -14.87 -11.68
CA ALA A 96 11.09 -15.91 -10.94
C ALA A 96 10.37 -16.34 -9.65
N ALA A 97 9.76 -15.39 -8.93
CA ALA A 97 8.98 -15.71 -7.73
C ALA A 97 7.70 -16.47 -8.06
N LEU A 98 7.04 -16.13 -9.17
CA LEU A 98 5.86 -16.87 -9.66
C LEU A 98 6.25 -18.31 -10.03
N ALA A 99 7.36 -18.48 -10.74
CA ALA A 99 7.88 -19.82 -11.09
C ALA A 99 8.24 -20.62 -9.83
N ALA A 100 8.84 -19.99 -8.81
CA ALA A 100 9.16 -20.66 -7.54
C ALA A 100 7.91 -21.15 -6.80
N MET A 101 6.84 -20.31 -6.73
CA MET A 101 5.57 -20.69 -6.14
C MET A 101 4.89 -21.84 -6.91
N ALA A 102 4.92 -21.80 -8.24
CA ALA A 102 4.43 -22.89 -9.08
C ALA A 102 5.23 -24.19 -8.86
N LYS A 103 6.56 -24.11 -8.84
CA LYS A 103 7.45 -25.26 -8.56
C LYS A 103 7.19 -25.89 -7.19
N ALA A 104 6.93 -25.05 -6.16
CA ALA A 104 6.55 -25.51 -4.82
C ALA A 104 5.14 -26.11 -4.78
N ARG A 105 4.38 -26.04 -5.88
CA ARG A 105 3.00 -26.55 -6.01
C ARG A 105 2.03 -25.92 -4.99
N VAL A 106 2.28 -24.68 -4.54
CA VAL A 106 1.31 -23.94 -3.75
C VAL A 106 0.28 -23.27 -4.66
N THR A 107 -0.94 -23.12 -4.17
CA THR A 107 -1.97 -22.32 -4.83
C THR A 107 -1.93 -20.91 -4.24
N ALA A 108 -1.28 -19.98 -4.94
CA ALA A 108 -1.05 -18.63 -4.45
C ALA A 108 -2.17 -17.67 -4.88
N PHE A 109 -2.66 -16.90 -3.92
CA PHE A 109 -3.62 -15.80 -4.14
C PHE A 109 -2.97 -14.46 -3.80
N ALA A 110 -2.95 -13.55 -4.77
CA ALA A 110 -2.41 -12.20 -4.64
C ALA A 110 -3.53 -11.19 -4.33
N LEU A 111 -3.63 -10.74 -3.09
CA LEU A 111 -4.65 -9.76 -2.70
C LEU A 111 -4.37 -8.36 -3.28
N ASP A 112 -3.18 -8.11 -3.76
CA ASP A 112 -2.80 -6.92 -4.52
C ASP A 112 -3.40 -6.89 -5.96
N LEU A 113 -4.06 -7.97 -6.40
CA LEU A 113 -4.80 -8.06 -7.67
C LEU A 113 -6.33 -8.05 -7.49
N LEU A 114 -6.83 -7.77 -6.30
CA LEU A 114 -8.27 -7.73 -6.05
C LEU A 114 -8.98 -6.76 -7.01
N PRO A 115 -10.13 -7.17 -7.61
CA PRO A 115 -10.89 -6.29 -8.49
C PRO A 115 -11.59 -5.20 -7.67
N ARG A 116 -11.78 -4.03 -8.27
CA ARG A 116 -12.46 -2.89 -7.64
C ARG A 116 -13.98 -3.03 -7.73
N THR A 117 -14.54 -4.03 -7.05
CA THR A 117 -15.99 -4.29 -6.97
C THR A 117 -16.49 -4.09 -5.54
N THR A 118 -17.77 -3.81 -5.36
CA THR A 118 -18.38 -3.63 -4.04
C THR A 118 -18.15 -4.84 -3.14
N ARG A 119 -18.21 -6.06 -3.69
CA ARG A 119 -17.99 -7.30 -2.94
C ARG A 119 -16.56 -7.45 -2.45
N ALA A 120 -15.59 -6.95 -3.19
CA ALA A 120 -14.16 -7.03 -2.83
C ALA A 120 -13.73 -5.95 -1.83
N GLN A 121 -14.53 -4.93 -1.54
CA GLN A 121 -14.13 -3.80 -0.68
C GLN A 121 -13.63 -4.22 0.70
N ALA A 122 -14.30 -5.20 1.34
CA ALA A 122 -13.88 -5.71 2.65
C ALA A 122 -12.52 -6.44 2.62
N MET A 123 -12.11 -6.91 1.44
CA MET A 123 -10.86 -7.65 1.21
C MET A 123 -9.73 -6.74 0.71
N ASP A 124 -10.01 -5.46 0.39
CA ASP A 124 -9.07 -4.55 -0.29
C ASP A 124 -7.90 -4.13 0.61
N VAL A 125 -6.83 -4.91 0.53
CA VAL A 125 -5.58 -4.67 1.24
C VAL A 125 -4.88 -3.40 0.75
N LEU A 126 -5.01 -3.06 -0.54
CA LEU A 126 -4.35 -1.87 -1.09
C LEU A 126 -4.96 -0.61 -0.51
N SER A 127 -6.29 -0.51 -0.45
CA SER A 127 -6.96 0.66 0.13
C SER A 127 -6.72 0.78 1.62
N SER A 128 -6.82 -0.32 2.39
CA SER A 128 -6.59 -0.29 3.84
C SER A 128 -5.18 0.16 4.20
N GLN A 129 -4.17 -0.33 3.48
CA GLN A 129 -2.77 0.04 3.72
C GLN A 129 -2.43 1.43 3.18
N SER A 130 -2.95 1.81 2.00
CA SER A 130 -2.73 3.15 1.43
C SER A 130 -3.31 4.26 2.31
N ASN A 131 -4.46 4.03 2.94
CA ASN A 131 -5.05 4.98 3.88
C ASN A 131 -4.08 5.30 5.03
N LEU A 132 -3.51 4.26 5.67
CA LEU A 132 -2.52 4.43 6.73
C LEU A 132 -1.22 5.07 6.23
N ALA A 133 -0.79 4.73 5.00
CA ALA A 133 0.39 5.34 4.40
C ALA A 133 0.20 6.85 4.21
N GLY A 134 -0.96 7.29 3.73
CA GLY A 134 -1.29 8.71 3.58
C GLY A 134 -1.28 9.47 4.92
N TYR A 135 -1.86 8.90 5.96
CA TYR A 135 -1.76 9.45 7.31
C TYR A 135 -0.31 9.57 7.78
N ARG A 136 0.45 8.47 7.67
CA ARG A 136 1.83 8.42 8.16
C ARG A 136 2.74 9.38 7.40
N ALA A 137 2.55 9.55 6.10
CA ALA A 137 3.33 10.50 5.30
C ALA A 137 3.24 11.92 5.84
N VAL A 138 2.05 12.35 6.26
CA VAL A 138 1.88 13.68 6.87
C VAL A 138 2.60 13.77 8.20
N ILE A 139 2.52 12.74 9.05
CA ILE A 139 3.20 12.72 10.36
C ILE A 139 4.72 12.73 10.18
N ASP A 140 5.25 11.94 9.25
CA ASP A 140 6.68 11.93 8.94
C ASP A 140 7.14 13.27 8.36
N GLY A 141 6.37 13.84 7.43
CA GLY A 141 6.63 15.18 6.89
C GLY A 141 6.63 16.27 7.96
N ALA A 142 5.67 16.21 8.88
CA ALA A 142 5.57 17.14 10.00
C ALA A 142 6.75 17.01 10.98
N ALA A 143 7.18 15.77 11.27
CA ALA A 143 8.31 15.50 12.15
C ALA A 143 9.63 16.04 11.60
N GLU A 144 9.82 15.93 10.28
CA GLU A 144 11.03 16.39 9.60
C GLU A 144 11.04 17.89 9.26
N TYR A 145 9.87 18.56 9.23
CA TYR A 145 9.73 19.96 8.82
C TYR A 145 10.37 20.96 9.79
N GLY A 146 10.51 20.62 11.07
CA GLY A 146 11.14 21.50 12.06
C GLY A 146 10.36 22.78 12.39
N ARG A 147 9.12 22.94 11.91
CA ARG A 147 8.22 24.06 12.22
C ARG A 147 6.80 23.54 12.50
N ALA A 148 5.95 24.40 13.09
CA ALA A 148 4.56 24.06 13.34
C ALA A 148 3.76 23.97 12.03
N LEU A 149 2.80 23.02 11.96
CA LEU A 149 1.85 22.95 10.84
C LEU A 149 0.72 23.96 11.00
N PRO A 150 0.06 24.13 12.18
CA PRO A 150 -1.03 25.09 12.32
C PRO A 150 -0.53 26.52 12.45
N MET A 151 -1.38 27.47 12.09
CA MET A 151 -1.20 28.86 12.50
C MET A 151 -1.35 28.97 14.01
N MET A 152 -0.43 29.68 14.65
CA MET A 152 -0.47 29.98 16.08
C MET A 152 -0.20 31.46 16.33
N MET A 153 -0.88 32.04 17.32
CA MET A 153 -0.69 33.42 17.74
C MET A 153 -0.12 33.43 19.15
N THR A 154 0.96 34.19 19.35
CA THR A 154 1.59 34.40 20.65
C THR A 154 1.84 35.88 20.89
N ALA A 155 2.14 36.27 22.10
CA ALA A 155 2.54 37.66 22.43
C ALA A 155 3.80 38.09 21.66
N ALA A 156 4.66 37.14 21.26
CA ALA A 156 5.85 37.37 20.47
C ALA A 156 5.62 37.45 18.97
N GLY A 157 4.40 37.15 18.50
CA GLY A 157 4.04 37.20 17.09
C GLY A 157 3.27 35.97 16.60
N THR A 158 3.03 35.94 15.29
CA THR A 158 2.26 34.90 14.60
C THR A 158 3.17 33.89 13.92
N VAL A 159 2.95 32.59 14.15
CA VAL A 159 3.50 31.49 13.36
C VAL A 159 2.53 31.20 12.22
N PRO A 160 2.92 31.37 10.96
CA PRO A 160 2.02 31.09 9.84
C PRO A 160 1.77 29.58 9.67
N ALA A 161 0.60 29.22 9.14
CA ALA A 161 0.30 27.84 8.80
C ALA A 161 1.23 27.32 7.69
N ALA A 162 1.68 26.09 7.83
CA ALA A 162 2.47 25.39 6.81
C ALA A 162 1.64 25.15 5.54
N LYS A 163 2.30 25.22 4.38
CA LYS A 163 1.73 24.92 3.07
C LYS A 163 2.09 23.49 2.68
N VAL A 164 1.08 22.65 2.53
CA VAL A 164 1.23 21.24 2.16
C VAL A 164 0.69 21.02 0.76
N PHE A 165 1.48 20.37 -0.09
CA PHE A 165 1.10 20.01 -1.45
C PHE A 165 1.06 18.49 -1.60
N VAL A 166 -0.08 17.93 -2.03
CA VAL A 166 -0.26 16.49 -2.23
C VAL A 166 -0.35 16.20 -3.73
N MET A 167 0.52 15.35 -4.24
CA MET A 167 0.59 14.95 -5.64
C MET A 167 0.15 13.49 -5.79
N GLY A 168 -1.00 13.31 -6.43
CA GLY A 168 -1.75 12.05 -6.50
C GLY A 168 -2.85 12.00 -5.43
N VAL A 169 -4.11 11.89 -5.91
CA VAL A 169 -5.31 11.95 -5.08
C VAL A 169 -6.04 10.61 -5.12
N GLY A 170 -5.29 9.52 -4.90
CA GLY A 170 -5.84 8.20 -4.57
C GLY A 170 -6.17 8.11 -3.07
N VAL A 171 -6.40 6.89 -2.56
CA VAL A 171 -6.72 6.66 -1.15
C VAL A 171 -5.67 7.28 -0.21
N ALA A 172 -4.38 7.11 -0.51
CA ALA A 172 -3.30 7.71 0.28
C ALA A 172 -3.32 9.24 0.22
N GLY A 173 -3.49 9.82 -0.97
CA GLY A 173 -3.53 11.28 -1.15
C GLY A 173 -4.71 11.92 -0.45
N LEU A 174 -5.92 11.36 -0.58
CA LEU A 174 -7.11 11.85 0.14
C LEU A 174 -6.92 11.83 1.65
N GLN A 175 -6.34 10.74 2.18
CA GLN A 175 -6.05 10.66 3.61
C GLN A 175 -4.96 11.63 4.04
N ALA A 176 -3.93 11.84 3.20
CA ALA A 176 -2.90 12.84 3.46
C ALA A 176 -3.50 14.26 3.52
N ILE A 177 -4.38 14.61 2.57
CA ILE A 177 -5.12 15.88 2.56
C ILE A 177 -5.91 16.05 3.87
N ALA A 178 -6.73 15.04 4.22
CA ALA A 178 -7.55 15.08 5.43
C ALA A 178 -6.70 15.23 6.70
N THR A 179 -5.56 14.52 6.79
CA THR A 179 -4.66 14.56 7.94
C THR A 179 -3.96 15.92 8.04
N ALA A 180 -3.38 16.43 6.95
CA ALA A 180 -2.71 17.73 6.93
C ALA A 180 -3.67 18.88 7.30
N ARG A 181 -4.90 18.82 6.80
CA ARG A 181 -5.96 19.79 7.16
C ARG A 181 -6.30 19.74 8.66
N ARG A 182 -6.46 18.54 9.24
CA ARG A 182 -6.70 18.37 10.68
C ARG A 182 -5.56 18.91 11.54
N LEU A 183 -4.33 18.86 11.03
CA LEU A 183 -3.16 19.44 11.70
C LEU A 183 -3.01 20.94 11.45
N GLY A 184 -3.96 21.58 10.76
CA GLY A 184 -4.03 23.02 10.57
C GLY A 184 -3.21 23.56 9.40
N ALA A 185 -2.72 22.73 8.51
CA ALA A 185 -2.01 23.15 7.32
C ALA A 185 -2.95 23.74 6.25
N ILE A 186 -2.42 24.61 5.39
CA ILE A 186 -3.05 25.04 4.14
C ILE A 186 -2.69 24.04 3.07
N VAL A 187 -3.68 23.30 2.53
CA VAL A 187 -3.45 22.18 1.63
C VAL A 187 -3.86 22.50 0.21
N THR A 188 -2.96 22.18 -0.71
CA THR A 188 -3.25 22.09 -2.16
C THR A 188 -3.01 20.67 -2.63
N ALA A 189 -3.69 20.23 -3.68
CA ALA A 189 -3.48 18.90 -4.24
C ALA A 189 -3.60 18.89 -5.76
N THR A 190 -2.93 17.94 -6.41
CA THR A 190 -2.99 17.74 -7.87
C THR A 190 -3.18 16.26 -8.20
N ASP A 191 -3.93 16.01 -9.26
CA ASP A 191 -4.08 14.71 -9.90
C ASP A 191 -4.39 14.94 -11.38
N VAL A 192 -4.10 13.97 -12.21
CA VAL A 192 -4.43 14.03 -13.64
C VAL A 192 -5.90 13.66 -13.94
N ARG A 193 -6.63 13.13 -12.97
CA ARG A 193 -8.04 12.73 -13.11
C ARG A 193 -8.98 13.85 -12.67
N PRO A 194 -9.88 14.33 -13.54
CA PRO A 194 -10.83 15.42 -13.22
C PRO A 194 -11.80 15.06 -12.07
N ALA A 195 -12.24 13.80 -12.02
CA ALA A 195 -13.25 13.33 -11.05
C ALA A 195 -12.82 13.47 -9.58
N VAL A 196 -11.51 13.58 -9.29
CA VAL A 196 -11.03 13.74 -7.91
C VAL A 196 -11.05 15.19 -7.41
N LYS A 197 -11.28 16.16 -8.28
CA LYS A 197 -11.31 17.60 -7.93
C LYS A 197 -12.33 17.88 -6.83
N GLU A 198 -13.56 17.42 -7.00
CA GLU A 198 -14.63 17.59 -6.02
C GLU A 198 -14.28 16.96 -4.67
N GLN A 199 -13.62 15.78 -4.70
CA GLN A 199 -13.17 15.10 -3.47
C GLN A 199 -12.12 15.92 -2.72
N VAL A 200 -11.18 16.54 -3.42
CA VAL A 200 -10.17 17.45 -2.84
C VAL A 200 -10.84 18.66 -2.19
N GLU A 201 -11.75 19.30 -2.90
CA GLU A 201 -12.46 20.50 -2.45
C GLU A 201 -13.37 20.18 -1.25
N SER A 202 -14.03 19.02 -1.23
CA SER A 202 -14.85 18.56 -0.10
C SER A 202 -14.05 18.35 1.20
N LEU A 203 -12.75 18.03 1.07
CA LEU A 203 -11.83 17.94 2.21
C LEU A 203 -11.26 19.31 2.62
N GLY A 204 -11.66 20.39 1.97
CA GLY A 204 -11.23 21.76 2.25
C GLY A 204 -9.84 22.10 1.73
N ALA A 205 -9.32 21.36 0.77
CA ALA A 205 -8.09 21.67 0.06
C ALA A 205 -8.40 22.34 -1.29
N LYS A 206 -7.40 23.02 -1.87
CA LYS A 206 -7.51 23.60 -3.21
C LYS A 206 -6.93 22.65 -4.24
N PHE A 207 -7.68 22.39 -5.30
CA PHE A 207 -7.20 21.61 -6.43
C PHE A 207 -6.34 22.45 -7.37
N LEU A 208 -5.24 21.89 -7.88
CA LEU A 208 -4.29 22.53 -8.79
C LEU A 208 -4.02 21.61 -9.97
N ALA A 209 -4.44 22.01 -11.18
CA ALA A 209 -4.16 21.28 -12.41
C ALA A 209 -4.16 22.24 -13.60
N VAL A 210 -3.59 21.80 -14.73
CA VAL A 210 -3.82 22.42 -16.04
C VAL A 210 -5.19 21.94 -16.52
N GLU A 211 -6.20 22.80 -16.43
CA GLU A 211 -7.59 22.46 -16.76
C GLU A 211 -7.87 22.80 -18.25
N ASP A 212 -7.35 21.99 -19.18
CA ASP A 212 -7.65 22.10 -20.61
C ASP A 212 -8.59 20.96 -21.08
N GLU A 213 -8.87 20.88 -22.38
CA GLU A 213 -9.78 19.87 -22.93
C GLU A 213 -9.21 18.44 -22.77
N GLU A 214 -7.89 18.27 -22.79
CA GLU A 214 -7.26 16.97 -22.56
C GLU A 214 -7.47 16.50 -21.11
N PHE A 215 -7.36 17.42 -20.14
CA PHE A 215 -7.63 17.13 -18.74
C PHE A 215 -9.06 16.63 -18.52
N LYS A 216 -10.06 17.24 -19.16
CA LYS A 216 -11.46 16.82 -19.02
C LYS A 216 -11.72 15.38 -19.49
N GLN A 217 -10.85 14.85 -20.34
CA GLN A 217 -10.95 13.50 -20.93
C GLN A 217 -9.91 12.53 -20.34
N ALA A 218 -9.24 12.90 -19.25
CA ALA A 218 -8.05 12.20 -18.73
C ALA A 218 -8.37 10.94 -17.93
N GLU A 219 -9.64 10.52 -17.84
CA GLU A 219 -10.03 9.34 -17.04
C GLU A 219 -10.44 8.18 -17.94
N THR A 220 -9.99 6.96 -17.58
CA THR A 220 -10.43 5.72 -18.22
C THR A 220 -11.72 5.23 -17.59
N ALA A 221 -12.47 4.37 -18.30
CA ALA A 221 -13.68 3.72 -17.75
C ALA A 221 -13.43 2.92 -16.45
N GLY A 222 -12.18 2.54 -16.16
CA GLY A 222 -11.76 1.88 -14.92
C GLY A 222 -11.36 2.82 -13.79
N GLY A 223 -11.52 4.15 -13.93
CA GLY A 223 -11.16 5.14 -12.90
C GLY A 223 -9.64 5.36 -12.74
N TYR A 224 -8.84 4.92 -13.71
CA TYR A 224 -7.40 5.20 -13.75
C TYR A 224 -7.11 6.40 -14.64
N ALA A 225 -5.98 7.07 -14.36
CA ALA A 225 -5.48 8.13 -15.21
C ALA A 225 -5.14 7.58 -16.61
N LYS A 226 -5.57 8.31 -17.66
CA LYS A 226 -5.14 8.09 -19.03
C LYS A 226 -3.72 8.64 -19.19
N GLU A 227 -2.94 8.05 -20.09
CA GLU A 227 -1.64 8.61 -20.45
C GLU A 227 -1.85 9.95 -21.18
N MET A 228 -1.31 11.03 -20.59
CA MET A 228 -1.47 12.39 -21.09
C MET A 228 -0.43 12.69 -22.20
N SER A 229 -0.76 13.58 -23.11
CA SER A 229 0.16 14.04 -24.15
C SER A 229 1.44 14.64 -23.54
N LYS A 230 2.53 14.62 -24.31
CA LYS A 230 3.79 15.27 -23.91
C LYS A 230 3.61 16.77 -23.67
N GLU A 231 2.75 17.42 -24.41
CA GLU A 231 2.44 18.84 -24.24
C GLU A 231 1.76 19.11 -22.91
N TYR A 232 0.75 18.32 -22.55
CA TYR A 232 0.09 18.40 -21.24
C TYR A 232 1.08 18.13 -20.11
N GLN A 233 1.89 17.07 -20.21
CA GLN A 233 2.91 16.75 -19.21
C GLN A 233 3.88 17.89 -18.97
N LEU A 234 4.32 18.60 -20.03
CA LEU A 234 5.19 19.78 -19.91
C LEU A 234 4.50 20.95 -19.19
N LYS A 235 3.24 21.23 -19.52
CA LYS A 235 2.45 22.27 -18.85
C LYS A 235 2.26 21.94 -17.37
N GLN A 236 1.92 20.70 -17.07
CA GLN A 236 1.74 20.22 -15.68
C GLN A 236 3.05 20.27 -14.91
N ALA A 237 4.18 19.89 -15.52
CA ALA A 237 5.50 19.98 -14.90
C ALA A 237 5.88 21.44 -14.61
N ALA A 238 5.62 22.38 -15.52
CA ALA A 238 5.87 23.81 -15.31
C ALA A 238 5.01 24.37 -14.16
N LEU A 239 3.72 24.02 -14.12
CA LEU A 239 2.81 24.41 -13.05
C LEU A 239 3.29 23.88 -11.69
N THR A 240 3.69 22.60 -11.65
CA THR A 240 4.24 21.96 -10.45
C THR A 240 5.53 22.63 -10.00
N ALA A 241 6.47 22.89 -10.93
CA ALA A 241 7.76 23.52 -10.65
C ALA A 241 7.60 24.94 -10.06
N ASP A 242 6.60 25.71 -10.52
CA ASP A 242 6.33 27.03 -9.92
C ASP A 242 5.66 26.91 -8.54
N HIS A 243 4.77 25.95 -8.38
CA HIS A 243 4.00 25.77 -7.14
C HIS A 243 4.86 25.28 -5.98
N ILE A 244 5.77 24.31 -6.20
CA ILE A 244 6.57 23.71 -5.11
C ILE A 244 7.54 24.70 -4.46
N LYS A 245 7.99 25.74 -5.15
CA LYS A 245 8.87 26.80 -4.59
C LYS A 245 8.29 27.46 -3.34
N LYS A 246 6.96 27.41 -3.17
CA LYS A 246 6.21 28.08 -2.10
C LYS A 246 5.71 27.10 -1.07
N GLN A 247 5.96 25.78 -1.24
CA GLN A 247 5.47 24.75 -0.37
C GLN A 247 6.47 24.44 0.76
N ASP A 248 5.97 24.03 1.87
CA ASP A 248 6.74 23.67 3.06
C ASP A 248 6.88 22.14 3.17
N VAL A 249 5.80 21.40 2.87
CA VAL A 249 5.79 19.93 2.80
C VAL A 249 5.13 19.50 1.49
N VAL A 250 5.74 18.56 0.78
CA VAL A 250 5.17 17.95 -0.43
C VAL A 250 5.07 16.44 -0.22
N ILE A 251 3.92 15.85 -0.52
CA ILE A 251 3.68 14.42 -0.39
C ILE A 251 3.32 13.86 -1.77
N THR A 252 4.10 12.90 -2.26
CA THR A 252 3.85 12.26 -3.55
C THR A 252 3.34 10.83 -3.36
N THR A 253 2.28 10.47 -4.10
CA THR A 253 1.59 9.19 -3.96
C THR A 253 1.26 8.53 -5.29
N ALA A 254 1.82 9.01 -6.41
CA ALA A 254 1.46 8.53 -7.74
C ALA A 254 2.10 7.17 -8.03
N LEU A 255 1.25 6.16 -8.20
CA LEU A 255 1.64 4.80 -8.56
C LEU A 255 0.80 4.30 -9.73
N ILE A 256 1.44 3.57 -10.64
CA ILE A 256 0.79 2.89 -11.75
C ILE A 256 1.02 1.39 -11.55
N PRO A 257 -0.04 0.58 -11.39
CA PRO A 257 0.12 -0.86 -11.21
C PRO A 257 0.96 -1.50 -12.32
N GLY A 258 1.94 -2.31 -11.94
CA GLY A 258 2.80 -3.03 -12.89
C GLY A 258 3.83 -2.18 -13.64
N ARG A 259 3.97 -0.90 -13.31
CA ARG A 259 4.97 0.00 -13.93
C ARG A 259 5.80 0.71 -12.85
N PRO A 260 7.01 1.17 -13.18
CA PRO A 260 7.74 2.10 -12.31
C PRO A 260 6.91 3.35 -12.02
N ALA A 261 7.10 3.92 -10.84
CA ALA A 261 6.45 5.16 -10.45
C ALA A 261 6.83 6.31 -11.41
N PRO A 262 5.89 7.17 -11.82
CA PRO A 262 6.21 8.31 -12.66
C PRO A 262 7.09 9.30 -11.88
N ARG A 263 8.11 9.84 -12.52
CA ARG A 263 8.94 10.92 -11.97
C ARG A 263 8.15 12.22 -12.03
N LEU A 264 7.77 12.76 -10.88
CA LEU A 264 6.99 14.00 -10.76
C LEU A 264 7.85 15.21 -10.40
N ILE A 265 8.91 15.00 -9.64
CA ILE A 265 9.78 16.05 -9.11
C ILE A 265 11.23 15.70 -9.42
N SER A 266 11.89 16.54 -10.21
CA SER A 266 13.32 16.43 -10.54
C SER A 266 14.19 17.05 -9.42
N LEU A 267 15.48 16.70 -9.39
CA LEU A 267 16.44 17.33 -8.47
C LEU A 267 16.52 18.86 -8.67
N ASP A 268 16.39 19.34 -9.90
CA ASP A 268 16.40 20.79 -10.16
C ASP A 268 15.17 21.47 -9.57
N MET A 269 14.02 20.82 -9.60
CA MET A 269 12.82 21.30 -8.89
C MET A 269 13.03 21.29 -7.37
N VAL A 270 13.63 20.25 -6.79
CA VAL A 270 13.97 20.18 -5.37
C VAL A 270 14.84 21.35 -4.95
N LYS A 271 15.88 21.66 -5.73
CA LYS A 271 16.80 22.79 -5.45
C LYS A 271 16.12 24.17 -5.44
N THR A 272 14.93 24.30 -6.03
CA THR A 272 14.15 25.56 -6.04
C THR A 272 13.29 25.73 -4.79
N MET A 273 13.12 24.70 -4.00
CA MET A 273 12.35 24.75 -2.76
C MET A 273 13.15 25.49 -1.65
N LYS A 274 12.42 25.94 -0.63
CA LYS A 274 13.06 26.61 0.50
C LYS A 274 13.85 25.61 1.35
N PRO A 275 15.08 25.95 1.80
CA PRO A 275 15.77 25.14 2.82
C PRO A 275 14.88 24.92 4.04
N GLY A 276 14.89 23.68 4.55
CA GLY A 276 13.99 23.21 5.62
C GLY A 276 12.63 22.71 5.14
N SER A 277 12.31 22.78 3.83
CA SER A 277 11.15 22.09 3.26
C SER A 277 11.36 20.58 3.24
N VAL A 278 10.25 19.82 3.18
CA VAL A 278 10.27 18.36 3.24
C VAL A 278 9.46 17.77 2.08
N LEU A 279 10.03 16.77 1.42
CA LEU A 279 9.37 15.92 0.43
C LEU A 279 9.17 14.53 1.05
N VAL A 280 7.97 13.95 0.95
CA VAL A 280 7.68 12.58 1.36
C VAL A 280 7.22 11.78 0.17
N ASP A 281 8.00 10.77 -0.22
CA ASP A 281 7.74 9.95 -1.40
C ASP A 281 7.18 8.58 -1.01
N LEU A 282 5.87 8.39 -1.21
CA LEU A 282 5.20 7.10 -0.97
C LEU A 282 5.44 6.06 -2.07
N ALA A 283 5.99 6.48 -3.21
CA ALA A 283 6.25 5.61 -4.35
C ALA A 283 7.71 5.12 -4.42
N VAL A 284 8.51 5.43 -3.41
CA VAL A 284 9.97 5.19 -3.40
C VAL A 284 10.35 3.73 -3.67
N GLU A 285 9.60 2.76 -3.15
CA GLU A 285 9.83 1.31 -3.37
C GLU A 285 9.59 0.89 -4.84
N ARG A 286 8.98 1.77 -5.65
CA ARG A 286 8.69 1.57 -7.08
C ARG A 286 9.48 2.51 -8.00
N GLY A 287 10.62 2.99 -7.54
CA GLY A 287 11.49 3.90 -8.27
C GLY A 287 11.27 5.38 -7.92
N GLY A 288 10.23 5.70 -7.18
CA GLY A 288 9.97 7.01 -6.60
C GLY A 288 9.41 8.07 -7.56
N ASN A 289 8.58 8.94 -7.00
CA ASN A 289 8.08 10.14 -7.70
C ASN A 289 9.06 11.31 -7.60
N VAL A 290 9.96 11.30 -6.60
CA VAL A 290 10.94 12.33 -6.33
C VAL A 290 12.33 11.81 -6.70
N GLU A 291 13.05 12.55 -7.54
CA GLU A 291 14.44 12.25 -7.85
C GLU A 291 15.30 12.46 -6.60
N GLY A 292 16.17 11.48 -6.29
CA GLY A 292 16.98 11.50 -5.07
C GLY A 292 16.31 10.87 -3.84
N ALA A 293 15.04 10.40 -3.96
CA ALA A 293 14.44 9.56 -2.93
C ALA A 293 15.11 8.19 -2.88
N ASP A 294 15.42 7.70 -1.68
CA ASP A 294 16.07 6.41 -1.45
C ASP A 294 15.23 5.59 -0.45
N PRO A 295 14.85 4.34 -0.79
CA PRO A 295 14.02 3.50 0.06
C PRO A 295 14.59 3.33 1.47
N GLY A 296 13.78 3.60 2.48
CA GLY A 296 14.13 3.45 3.89
C GLY A 296 15.01 4.57 4.46
N LYS A 297 15.37 5.59 3.67
CA LYS A 297 16.31 6.65 4.09
C LYS A 297 15.67 8.04 4.12
N LEU A 298 16.36 8.93 4.84
CA LEU A 298 16.20 10.36 4.77
C LEU A 298 17.39 10.92 3.98
N ALA A 299 17.12 11.49 2.81
CA ALA A 299 18.11 12.20 2.00
C ALA A 299 17.96 13.72 2.19
N GLU A 300 19.00 14.48 1.87
CA GLU A 300 18.97 15.94 1.90
C GLU A 300 19.63 16.52 0.65
N VAL A 301 18.97 17.47 0.02
CA VAL A 301 19.46 18.17 -1.17
C VAL A 301 19.23 19.65 -0.97
N ASN A 302 20.29 20.44 -0.93
CA ASN A 302 20.23 21.91 -0.77
C ASN A 302 19.37 22.36 0.44
N GLY A 303 19.46 21.63 1.59
CA GLY A 303 18.69 21.91 2.78
C GLY A 303 17.22 21.45 2.70
N VAL A 304 16.81 20.77 1.64
CA VAL A 304 15.49 20.15 1.48
C VAL A 304 15.59 18.66 1.81
N LYS A 305 14.78 18.20 2.74
CA LYS A 305 14.75 16.81 3.16
C LYS A 305 13.85 15.96 2.25
N ILE A 306 14.31 14.77 1.89
CA ILE A 306 13.54 13.80 1.08
C ILE A 306 13.37 12.53 1.91
N VAL A 307 12.14 12.25 2.31
CA VAL A 307 11.76 11.11 3.16
C VAL A 307 11.31 9.95 2.28
N GLY A 308 12.07 8.85 2.31
CA GLY A 308 11.77 7.60 1.60
C GLY A 308 11.38 6.45 2.56
N PHE A 309 10.73 6.72 3.69
CA PHE A 309 10.41 5.70 4.68
C PHE A 309 9.28 4.76 4.24
N SER A 310 9.32 3.50 4.69
CA SER A 310 8.20 2.55 4.55
C SER A 310 7.10 2.87 5.56
N ASN A 311 6.09 3.61 5.14
CA ASN A 311 5.13 4.26 6.03
C ASN A 311 4.20 3.29 6.76
N THR A 312 3.72 2.21 6.10
CA THR A 312 2.86 1.21 6.75
C THR A 312 3.60 0.39 7.78
N ALA A 313 4.90 0.13 7.56
CA ALA A 313 5.76 -0.55 8.54
C ALA A 313 5.89 0.26 9.84
N ARG A 314 5.82 1.58 9.78
CA ARG A 314 5.87 2.47 10.97
C ARG A 314 4.53 2.59 11.70
N LEU A 315 3.48 1.90 11.24
CA LEU A 315 2.15 1.77 11.86
C LEU A 315 1.75 0.29 11.97
N ALA A 316 2.73 -0.58 12.28
CA ALA A 316 2.60 -2.03 12.19
C ALA A 316 1.34 -2.58 12.90
N ALA A 317 1.01 -2.11 14.08
CA ALA A 317 -0.18 -2.56 14.84
C ALA A 317 -1.49 -2.25 14.09
N SER A 318 -1.70 -1.00 13.66
CA SER A 318 -2.90 -0.61 12.92
C SER A 318 -2.96 -1.27 11.54
N ALA A 319 -1.81 -1.34 10.86
CA ALA A 319 -1.70 -1.94 9.54
C ALA A 319 -2.00 -3.45 9.60
N SER A 320 -1.48 -4.17 10.60
CA SER A 320 -1.78 -5.59 10.82
C SER A 320 -3.26 -5.81 11.14
N SER A 321 -3.86 -4.96 11.97
CA SER A 321 -5.28 -5.09 12.33
C SER A 321 -6.19 -4.99 11.10
N LEU A 322 -5.98 -4.00 10.22
CA LEU A 322 -6.76 -3.85 8.99
C LEU A 322 -6.46 -4.96 7.99
N TYR A 323 -5.18 -5.29 7.80
CA TYR A 323 -4.76 -6.34 6.90
C TYR A 323 -5.33 -7.71 7.27
N ALA A 324 -5.27 -8.08 8.55
CA ALA A 324 -5.83 -9.31 9.07
C ALA A 324 -7.35 -9.42 8.85
N ARG A 325 -8.09 -8.31 8.95
CA ARG A 325 -9.53 -8.28 8.64
C ARG A 325 -9.80 -8.45 7.13
N ASN A 326 -8.96 -7.87 6.27
CA ASN A 326 -9.05 -8.08 4.83
C ASN A 326 -8.81 -9.56 4.49
N LEU A 327 -7.78 -10.20 5.07
CA LEU A 327 -7.51 -11.62 4.88
C LEU A 327 -8.65 -12.50 5.39
N TYR A 328 -9.22 -12.17 6.55
CA TYR A 328 -10.37 -12.90 7.08
C TYR A 328 -11.57 -12.84 6.11
N ALA A 329 -11.88 -11.67 5.57
CA ALA A 329 -12.95 -11.51 4.59
C ALA A 329 -12.70 -12.35 3.33
N PHE A 330 -11.44 -12.44 2.87
CA PHE A 330 -11.07 -13.29 1.74
C PHE A 330 -11.16 -14.79 2.08
N LEU A 331 -10.79 -15.20 3.30
CA LEU A 331 -10.95 -16.59 3.75
C LEU A 331 -12.42 -17.05 3.71
N GLU A 332 -13.37 -16.16 3.99
CA GLU A 332 -14.78 -16.50 4.03
C GLU A 332 -15.36 -16.96 2.66
N ILE A 333 -14.70 -16.59 1.55
CA ILE A 333 -15.11 -17.07 0.20
C ILE A 333 -14.39 -18.35 -0.23
N LEU A 334 -13.39 -18.81 0.54
CA LEU A 334 -12.60 -20.00 0.24
C LEU A 334 -12.98 -21.21 1.12
N VAL A 335 -13.74 -20.99 2.19
CA VAL A 335 -14.02 -22.00 3.22
C VAL A 335 -15.52 -22.17 3.40
N ASP A 336 -15.98 -23.43 3.40
CA ASP A 336 -17.34 -23.75 3.82
C ASP A 336 -17.43 -23.79 5.35
N ARG A 337 -18.24 -22.90 5.91
CA ARG A 337 -18.45 -22.79 7.37
C ARG A 337 -19.08 -24.03 8.01
N LYS A 338 -19.88 -24.82 7.25
CA LYS A 338 -20.57 -26.01 7.76
C LYS A 338 -19.63 -27.19 7.85
N THR A 339 -18.89 -27.45 6.78
CA THR A 339 -17.98 -28.58 6.68
C THR A 339 -16.61 -28.28 7.28
N LYS A 340 -16.28 -27.00 7.50
CA LYS A 340 -14.94 -26.51 7.87
C LYS A 340 -13.85 -27.00 6.91
N GLY A 341 -14.22 -27.13 5.64
CA GLY A 341 -13.36 -27.58 4.55
C GLY A 341 -13.09 -26.47 3.54
N LEU A 342 -12.08 -26.69 2.68
CA LEU A 342 -11.83 -25.82 1.52
C LEU A 342 -13.01 -25.97 0.54
N ALA A 343 -13.53 -24.84 0.07
CA ALA A 343 -14.64 -24.74 -0.88
C ALA A 343 -14.37 -23.64 -1.90
N VAL A 344 -13.22 -23.71 -2.57
CA VAL A 344 -12.79 -22.69 -3.54
C VAL A 344 -13.67 -22.76 -4.79
N ASN A 345 -14.48 -21.72 -5.00
CA ASN A 345 -15.21 -21.56 -6.24
C ASN A 345 -14.33 -20.92 -7.31
N TRP A 346 -13.80 -21.73 -8.22
CA TRP A 346 -12.91 -21.29 -9.29
C TRP A 346 -13.59 -20.44 -10.36
N ASP A 347 -14.91 -20.39 -10.38
CA ASP A 347 -15.68 -19.54 -11.30
C ASP A 347 -15.97 -18.15 -10.72
N ASP A 348 -15.68 -17.94 -9.46
CA ASP A 348 -15.81 -16.66 -8.78
C ASP A 348 -14.81 -15.63 -9.33
N ASP A 349 -15.29 -14.42 -9.67
CA ASP A 349 -14.48 -13.37 -10.26
C ASP A 349 -13.35 -12.89 -9.35
N ILE A 350 -13.54 -12.87 -8.02
CA ILE A 350 -12.50 -12.49 -7.05
C ILE A 350 -11.42 -13.56 -7.01
N VAL A 351 -11.82 -14.84 -6.99
CA VAL A 351 -10.88 -15.97 -7.00
C VAL A 351 -10.07 -15.98 -8.30
N LYS A 352 -10.71 -15.82 -9.46
CA LYS A 352 -10.03 -15.73 -10.77
C LYS A 352 -9.03 -14.58 -10.83
N ALA A 353 -9.43 -13.41 -10.33
CA ALA A 353 -8.58 -12.20 -10.37
C ALA A 353 -7.37 -12.28 -9.44
N THR A 354 -7.41 -13.10 -8.39
CA THR A 354 -6.33 -13.17 -7.40
C THR A 354 -5.46 -14.42 -7.50
N ALA A 355 -5.91 -15.48 -8.18
CA ALA A 355 -5.18 -16.73 -8.32
C ALA A 355 -3.95 -16.54 -9.23
N LEU A 356 -2.74 -16.70 -8.68
CA LEU A 356 -1.47 -16.61 -9.41
C LEU A 356 -0.99 -17.97 -9.90
N THR A 357 -0.95 -18.95 -8.98
CA THR A 357 -0.46 -20.30 -9.27
C THR A 357 -1.47 -21.34 -8.81
N ARG A 358 -1.52 -22.47 -9.51
CA ARG A 358 -2.35 -23.61 -9.18
C ARG A 358 -1.80 -24.87 -9.86
N ASP A 359 -1.86 -26.01 -9.18
CA ASP A 359 -1.48 -27.32 -9.71
C ASP A 359 -0.07 -27.38 -10.34
N GLY A 360 0.86 -26.57 -9.81
CA GLY A 360 2.24 -26.50 -10.29
C GLY A 360 2.46 -25.57 -11.50
N ALA A 361 1.47 -24.76 -11.86
CA ALA A 361 1.55 -23.83 -12.99
C ALA A 361 1.17 -22.40 -12.57
N VAL A 362 1.68 -21.41 -13.29
CA VAL A 362 1.17 -20.02 -13.24
C VAL A 362 -0.12 -20.01 -14.05
N VAL A 363 -1.22 -19.53 -13.45
CA VAL A 363 -2.57 -19.59 -14.06
C VAL A 363 -3.17 -18.21 -14.34
N HIS A 364 -2.64 -17.15 -13.73
CA HIS A 364 -3.18 -15.80 -13.93
C HIS A 364 -2.88 -15.27 -15.33
N PRO A 365 -3.88 -14.83 -16.12
CA PRO A 365 -3.72 -14.45 -17.53
C PRO A 365 -2.64 -13.41 -17.80
N SER A 366 -2.46 -12.43 -16.88
CA SER A 366 -1.49 -11.36 -17.03
C SER A 366 -0.03 -11.80 -16.84
N PHE A 367 0.21 -13.02 -16.32
CA PHE A 367 1.53 -13.53 -15.96
C PHE A 367 1.85 -14.88 -16.60
N LEU A 368 1.02 -15.33 -17.54
CA LEU A 368 1.35 -16.50 -18.34
C LEU A 368 2.65 -16.26 -19.13
N PRO A 369 3.53 -17.26 -19.27
CA PRO A 369 4.68 -17.15 -20.14
C PRO A 369 4.21 -16.70 -21.53
N LYS A 370 4.79 -15.62 -22.05
CA LYS A 370 4.53 -15.23 -23.43
C LYS A 370 5.05 -16.39 -24.30
N THR A 371 4.17 -17.10 -24.95
CA THR A 371 4.56 -18.04 -26.01
C THR A 371 5.43 -17.25 -26.98
N ALA A 372 6.70 -17.68 -27.13
CA ALA A 372 7.55 -17.11 -28.17
C ALA A 372 6.82 -17.33 -29.50
N ALA A 373 6.39 -16.22 -30.11
CA ALA A 373 5.78 -16.21 -31.42
C ALA A 373 6.84 -16.38 -32.49
#